data_2736ed2dd1fa33af8fde423bb7908415
#
_entry.id   2736ed2dd1fa33af8fde423bb7908415
#
_cell.length_a   1.000
_cell.length_b   1.000
_cell.length_c   1.000
_cell.angle_alpha   90.00
_cell.angle_beta   90.00
_cell.angle_gamma   90.00
#
_symmetry.space_group_name_H-M   'P 1'
#
loop_
_entity.id
_entity.type
_entity.pdbx_description
1 polymer ?
#
loop_
_entity_poly.entity_id
_entity_poly.type
_entity_poly.pdbx_seq_one_letter_code
_entity_poly.pdbx_strand_id
1 'polypeptide(L)'
;MLNRIPLLLLIFLPQFLGAWGANGHRIVAKICYDNLTPTARQRVDAAMGDNLLEQLSTWPDYIKAVKGWDFAKPWHYMTVNTDRTVQDVDASNRQRPAVDDVREGIELMLGVLKNDRDCRQKLEDLMAENRVEALAGSLDATALAFLIHFVGDVHQPMHVGKNRDLGGNKISVLYFGDRYNLHSVWDTQIIEHERLSYTEFARFASVHNRSRKTEWENDDLETWIQESIDLREDLYNTLYNRTDRDTGLPEFGYDYQHDYLPVVEARLAAAGYRAAALLNGVFGG
;
A
#
# COMPACT_ATOMS: atom_id res chain seq x y z
N MET A 1 -19.30 -26.98 -46.02
CA MET A 1 -19.55 -26.81 -44.58
C MET A 1 -18.42 -26.02 -43.98
N LEU A 2 -18.61 -24.72 -43.79
CA LEU A 2 -17.57 -23.84 -43.18
C LEU A 2 -17.69 -23.98 -41.66
N ASN A 3 -16.68 -24.58 -41.04
CA ASN A 3 -16.51 -24.57 -39.57
C ASN A 3 -16.24 -23.14 -39.10
N ARG A 4 -17.22 -22.54 -38.46
CA ARG A 4 -17.03 -21.27 -37.71
C ARG A 4 -16.37 -21.60 -36.39
N ILE A 5 -15.08 -21.25 -36.25
CA ILE A 5 -14.37 -21.23 -34.98
C ILE A 5 -14.96 -20.06 -34.18
N PRO A 6 -15.51 -20.28 -32.97
CA PRO A 6 -15.96 -19.17 -32.15
C PRO A 6 -14.75 -18.35 -31.70
N LEU A 7 -14.73 -17.06 -32.06
CA LEU A 7 -13.78 -16.08 -31.55
C LEU A 7 -14.06 -15.91 -30.05
N LEU A 8 -13.23 -16.53 -29.20
CA LEU A 8 -13.26 -16.31 -27.77
C LEU A 8 -12.80 -14.88 -27.52
N LEU A 9 -13.73 -13.97 -27.27
CA LEU A 9 -13.45 -12.62 -26.85
C LEU A 9 -12.91 -12.71 -25.42
N LEU A 10 -11.58 -12.69 -25.25
CA LEU A 10 -10.95 -12.48 -23.95
C LEU A 10 -11.31 -11.05 -23.50
N ILE A 11 -12.32 -10.94 -22.66
CA ILE A 11 -12.65 -9.70 -21.96
C ILE A 11 -11.50 -9.48 -20.96
N PHE A 12 -10.53 -8.65 -21.35
CA PHE A 12 -9.62 -8.05 -20.39
C PHE A 12 -10.45 -7.13 -19.50
N LEU A 13 -10.87 -7.62 -18.34
CA LEU A 13 -11.29 -6.73 -17.26
C LEU A 13 -10.06 -5.91 -16.87
N PRO A 14 -10.14 -4.57 -16.88
CA PRO A 14 -9.07 -3.75 -16.36
C PRO A 14 -8.89 -4.14 -14.89
N GLN A 15 -7.79 -4.79 -14.57
CA GLN A 15 -7.38 -4.95 -13.18
C GLN A 15 -7.07 -3.55 -12.70
N PHE A 16 -7.88 -3.03 -11.80
CA PHE A 16 -7.60 -1.79 -11.12
C PHE A 16 -6.24 -1.93 -10.47
N LEU A 17 -5.33 -1.02 -10.80
CA LEU A 17 -4.04 -0.86 -10.16
C LEU A 17 -4.32 -0.45 -8.71
N GLY A 18 -4.45 -1.41 -7.82
CA GLY A 18 -4.58 -1.22 -6.39
C GLY A 18 -3.21 -1.31 -5.75
N ALA A 19 -3.04 -0.66 -4.65
CA ALA A 19 -2.08 -0.89 -3.59
C ALA A 19 -2.21 -2.35 -3.05
N TRP A 20 -1.64 -2.67 -1.89
CA TRP A 20 -2.05 -3.93 -1.27
C TRP A 20 -3.54 -4.16 -1.54
N GLY A 21 -3.91 -5.31 -2.03
CA GLY A 21 -5.33 -5.61 -2.26
C GLY A 21 -6.16 -5.29 -1.00
N ALA A 22 -7.47 -5.16 -1.14
CA ALA A 22 -8.35 -4.72 -0.06
C ALA A 22 -8.10 -5.45 1.27
N ASN A 23 -7.75 -6.75 1.24
CA ASN A 23 -7.43 -7.49 2.46
C ASN A 23 -6.09 -7.08 3.07
N GLY A 24 -5.06 -6.76 2.28
CA GLY A 24 -3.80 -6.25 2.80
C GLY A 24 -3.98 -4.95 3.59
N HIS A 25 -4.72 -3.97 3.05
CA HIS A 25 -5.02 -2.73 3.77
C HIS A 25 -5.83 -2.96 5.04
N ARG A 26 -6.81 -3.88 5.01
CA ARG A 26 -7.57 -4.25 6.21
C ARG A 26 -6.69 -4.91 7.28
N ILE A 27 -5.72 -5.73 6.87
CA ILE A 27 -4.74 -6.35 7.78
C ILE A 27 -3.91 -5.27 8.46
N VAL A 28 -3.35 -4.31 7.70
CA VAL A 28 -2.60 -3.18 8.25
C VAL A 28 -3.45 -2.37 9.23
N ALA A 29 -4.67 -1.99 8.84
CA ALA A 29 -5.59 -1.24 9.68
C ALA A 29 -5.95 -2.00 10.97
N LYS A 30 -6.19 -3.31 10.88
CA LYS A 30 -6.50 -4.16 12.04
C LYS A 30 -5.33 -4.22 13.02
N ILE A 31 -4.11 -4.45 12.53
CA ILE A 31 -2.90 -4.46 13.37
C ILE A 31 -2.69 -3.09 14.00
N CYS A 32 -2.87 -2.00 13.23
CA CYS A 32 -2.78 -0.65 13.74
C CYS A 32 -3.78 -0.42 14.88
N TYR A 33 -5.05 -0.69 14.65
CA TYR A 33 -6.12 -0.45 15.64
C TYR A 33 -5.92 -1.25 16.93
N ASP A 34 -5.49 -2.50 16.84
CA ASP A 34 -5.21 -3.36 17.99
C ASP A 34 -4.03 -2.87 18.84
N ASN A 35 -3.16 -2.01 18.29
CA ASN A 35 -1.97 -1.48 18.94
C ASN A 35 -2.08 0.02 19.33
N LEU A 36 -3.26 0.62 19.17
CA LEU A 36 -3.52 1.97 19.68
C LEU A 36 -3.58 2.01 21.20
N THR A 37 -3.00 3.06 21.78
CA THR A 37 -3.24 3.39 23.19
C THR A 37 -4.72 3.71 23.41
N PRO A 38 -5.25 3.60 24.66
CA PRO A 38 -6.66 3.94 24.91
C PRO A 38 -7.03 5.36 24.48
N THR A 39 -6.12 6.33 24.70
CA THR A 39 -6.33 7.73 24.31
C THR A 39 -6.36 7.88 22.79
N ALA A 40 -5.37 7.31 22.08
CA ALA A 40 -5.32 7.36 20.63
C ALA A 40 -6.53 6.66 19.99
N ARG A 41 -6.94 5.51 20.54
CA ARG A 41 -8.14 4.78 20.09
C ARG A 41 -9.38 5.64 20.17
N GLN A 42 -9.62 6.29 21.33
CA GLN A 42 -10.77 7.18 21.48
C GLN A 42 -10.78 8.32 20.46
N ARG A 43 -9.62 8.88 20.14
CA ARG A 43 -9.50 9.94 19.13
C ARG A 43 -9.73 9.43 17.70
N VAL A 44 -9.18 8.25 17.40
CA VAL A 44 -9.41 7.59 16.11
C VAL A 44 -10.89 7.25 15.93
N ASP A 45 -11.55 6.67 16.97
CA ASP A 45 -12.98 6.37 16.95
C ASP A 45 -13.81 7.64 16.72
N ALA A 46 -13.48 8.74 17.40
CA ALA A 46 -14.16 10.02 17.20
C ALA A 46 -13.98 10.58 15.78
N ALA A 47 -12.81 10.41 15.17
CA ALA A 47 -12.54 10.84 13.79
C ALA A 47 -13.27 9.97 12.77
N MET A 48 -13.38 8.65 13.00
CA MET A 48 -14.05 7.70 12.10
C MET A 48 -15.59 7.81 12.12
N GLY A 49 -16.18 8.28 13.23
CA GLY A 49 -17.63 8.21 13.45
C GLY A 49 -18.13 6.76 13.48
N ASP A 50 -19.12 6.44 12.67
CA ASP A 50 -19.73 5.09 12.61
C ASP A 50 -18.95 4.10 11.72
N ASN A 51 -17.78 4.49 11.21
CA ASN A 51 -16.96 3.64 10.34
C ASN A 51 -15.95 2.81 11.15
N LEU A 52 -15.37 1.79 10.50
CA LEU A 52 -14.25 0.99 11.02
C LEU A 52 -12.96 1.39 10.31
N LEU A 53 -11.82 1.34 11.01
CA LEU A 53 -10.52 1.69 10.42
C LEU A 53 -10.18 0.78 9.23
N GLU A 54 -10.52 -0.50 9.31
CA GLU A 54 -10.35 -1.47 8.22
C GLU A 54 -11.21 -1.14 6.99
N GLN A 55 -12.35 -0.50 7.19
CA GLN A 55 -13.20 -0.03 6.11
C GLN A 55 -12.63 1.24 5.48
N LEU A 56 -12.19 2.19 6.31
CA LEU A 56 -11.56 3.42 5.84
C LEU A 56 -10.27 3.16 5.07
N SER A 57 -9.47 2.17 5.48
CA SER A 57 -8.20 1.86 4.85
C SER A 57 -8.30 1.46 3.37
N THR A 58 -9.47 1.04 2.90
CA THR A 58 -9.70 0.69 1.50
C THR A 58 -10.35 1.80 0.68
N TRP A 59 -10.81 2.87 1.34
CA TRP A 59 -11.49 3.98 0.67
C TRP A 59 -10.61 4.71 -0.36
N PRO A 60 -9.30 4.98 -0.13
CA PRO A 60 -8.45 5.63 -1.12
C PRO A 60 -8.38 4.90 -2.47
N ASP A 61 -8.39 3.56 -2.46
CA ASP A 61 -8.47 2.79 -3.70
C ASP A 61 -9.84 2.89 -4.35
N TYR A 62 -10.88 2.87 -3.55
CA TYR A 62 -12.25 2.94 -4.06
C TYR A 62 -12.51 4.25 -4.80
N ILE A 63 -11.98 5.38 -4.32
CA ILE A 63 -12.14 6.69 -4.95
C ILE A 63 -11.29 6.89 -6.22
N LYS A 64 -10.33 6.02 -6.53
CA LYS A 64 -9.61 6.05 -7.82
C LYS A 64 -10.54 6.01 -9.03
N ALA A 65 -11.76 5.48 -8.86
CA ALA A 65 -12.81 5.50 -9.88
C ALA A 65 -13.53 6.85 -9.98
N VAL A 66 -13.36 7.76 -9.03
CA VAL A 66 -14.01 9.07 -8.98
C VAL A 66 -13.07 10.12 -9.56
N LYS A 67 -13.41 10.65 -10.74
CA LYS A 67 -12.55 11.56 -11.51
C LYS A 67 -12.03 12.77 -10.72
N GLY A 68 -12.81 13.29 -9.79
CA GLY A 68 -12.37 14.42 -8.97
C GLY A 68 -11.19 14.10 -8.04
N TRP A 69 -10.92 12.82 -7.74
CA TRP A 69 -9.81 12.37 -6.90
C TRP A 69 -8.56 11.99 -7.70
N ASP A 70 -8.50 12.28 -9.00
CA ASP A 70 -7.36 11.94 -9.85
C ASP A 70 -6.02 12.55 -9.36
N PHE A 71 -6.09 13.70 -8.67
CA PHE A 71 -4.92 14.35 -8.08
C PHE A 71 -4.24 13.53 -6.97
N ALA A 72 -4.98 12.62 -6.30
CA ALA A 72 -4.44 11.76 -5.24
C ALA A 72 -3.83 10.45 -5.76
N LYS A 73 -3.97 10.12 -7.05
CA LYS A 73 -3.43 8.89 -7.62
C LYS A 73 -1.91 8.73 -7.46
N PRO A 74 -1.08 9.77 -7.66
CA PRO A 74 0.36 9.66 -7.44
C PRO A 74 0.75 9.36 -5.99
N TRP A 75 -0.10 9.69 -5.01
CA TRP A 75 0.18 9.52 -3.59
C TRP A 75 0.27 8.06 -3.13
N HIS A 76 -0.12 7.12 -3.98
CA HIS A 76 -0.11 5.67 -3.67
C HIS A 76 1.24 5.00 -3.91
N TYR A 77 2.21 5.67 -4.52
CA TYR A 77 3.48 5.07 -4.87
C TYR A 77 4.61 6.10 -4.93
N MET A 78 5.83 5.61 -4.93
CA MET A 78 7.04 6.38 -5.20
C MET A 78 7.82 5.71 -6.33
N THR A 79 8.38 6.49 -7.24
CA THR A 79 9.23 5.97 -8.31
C THR A 79 10.70 6.17 -7.96
N VAL A 80 11.40 5.07 -7.64
CA VAL A 80 12.83 5.06 -7.36
C VAL A 80 13.55 4.18 -8.38
N ASN A 81 14.34 4.78 -9.25
CA ASN A 81 15.14 4.04 -10.24
C ASN A 81 16.40 3.43 -9.60
N THR A 82 16.94 2.38 -10.20
CA THR A 82 17.86 1.36 -9.68
C THR A 82 19.17 1.86 -9.07
N ASP A 83 19.58 3.08 -9.34
CA ASP A 83 20.85 3.68 -8.97
C ASP A 83 20.69 4.88 -8.03
N ARG A 84 19.49 5.04 -7.47
CA ARG A 84 19.15 6.18 -6.60
C ARG A 84 18.79 5.72 -5.20
N THR A 85 19.31 6.40 -4.23
CA THR A 85 18.90 6.34 -2.84
C THR A 85 17.62 7.17 -2.63
N VAL A 86 16.95 6.99 -1.49
CA VAL A 86 15.82 7.85 -1.07
C VAL A 86 16.22 9.33 -1.11
N GLN A 87 17.45 9.66 -0.70
CA GLN A 87 17.99 11.01 -0.71
C GLN A 87 18.12 11.61 -2.11
N ASP A 88 18.46 10.79 -3.11
CA ASP A 88 18.55 11.25 -4.51
C ASP A 88 17.16 11.59 -5.10
N VAL A 89 16.13 10.87 -4.68
CA VAL A 89 14.74 11.17 -5.07
C VAL A 89 14.29 12.48 -4.45
N ASP A 90 14.58 12.70 -3.17
CA ASP A 90 14.27 13.96 -2.48
C ASP A 90 14.92 15.17 -3.13
N ALA A 91 16.16 15.05 -3.55
CA ALA A 91 16.86 16.14 -4.24
C ALA A 91 16.20 16.53 -5.57
N SER A 92 15.58 15.54 -6.27
CA SER A 92 14.86 15.79 -7.52
C SER A 92 13.44 16.32 -7.30
N ASN A 93 12.79 15.91 -6.20
CA ASN A 93 11.40 16.28 -5.89
C ASN A 93 11.27 17.69 -5.29
N ARG A 94 12.32 18.24 -4.67
CA ARG A 94 12.33 19.62 -4.11
C ARG A 94 11.98 20.72 -5.12
N GLN A 95 11.94 20.43 -6.40
CA GLN A 95 11.57 21.37 -7.46
C GLN A 95 10.11 21.26 -7.91
N ARG A 96 9.31 20.36 -7.30
CA ARG A 96 7.91 20.14 -7.66
C ARG A 96 6.98 20.82 -6.66
N PRO A 97 5.95 21.55 -7.12
CA PRO A 97 5.08 22.34 -6.23
C PRO A 97 3.94 21.53 -5.57
N ALA A 98 3.73 20.27 -5.94
CA ALA A 98 2.58 19.46 -5.51
C ALA A 98 3.01 18.24 -4.68
N VAL A 99 2.08 17.66 -3.92
CA VAL A 99 2.23 16.31 -3.33
C VAL A 99 2.25 15.31 -4.47
N ASP A 100 3.39 14.68 -4.72
CA ASP A 100 3.63 13.91 -5.93
C ASP A 100 3.85 12.41 -5.68
N ASP A 101 4.01 11.99 -4.42
CA ASP A 101 4.28 10.60 -4.08
C ASP A 101 3.74 10.20 -2.69
N VAL A 102 3.91 8.92 -2.35
CA VAL A 102 3.41 8.33 -1.10
C VAL A 102 4.05 8.95 0.14
N ARG A 103 5.31 9.39 0.08
CA ARG A 103 6.00 10.04 1.20
C ARG A 103 5.34 11.36 1.55
N GLU A 104 5.20 12.23 0.53
CA GLU A 104 4.56 13.54 0.71
C GLU A 104 3.08 13.39 1.10
N GLY A 105 2.41 12.35 0.60
CA GLY A 105 1.07 11.97 1.01
C GLY A 105 0.98 11.65 2.51
N ILE A 106 1.88 10.81 3.02
CA ILE A 106 1.95 10.47 4.46
C ILE A 106 2.22 11.73 5.30
N GLU A 107 3.19 12.56 4.90
CA GLU A 107 3.56 13.78 5.62
C GLU A 107 2.39 14.78 5.68
N LEU A 108 1.69 14.98 4.56
CA LEU A 108 0.50 15.84 4.50
C LEU A 108 -0.61 15.34 5.44
N MET A 109 -0.94 14.04 5.39
CA MET A 109 -2.01 13.48 6.23
C MET A 109 -1.65 13.53 7.72
N LEU A 110 -0.40 13.29 8.07
CA LEU A 110 0.09 13.46 9.45
C LEU A 110 -0.02 14.92 9.92
N GLY A 111 0.32 15.88 9.06
CA GLY A 111 0.15 17.30 9.37
C GLY A 111 -1.31 17.66 9.62
N VAL A 112 -2.24 17.18 8.79
CA VAL A 112 -3.69 17.38 8.98
C VAL A 112 -4.14 16.84 10.33
N LEU A 113 -3.76 15.62 10.70
CA LEU A 113 -4.14 14.99 11.97
C LEU A 113 -3.48 15.66 13.19
N LYS A 114 -2.31 16.28 13.04
CA LYS A 114 -1.65 17.12 14.06
C LYS A 114 -2.24 18.51 14.19
N ASN A 115 -3.30 18.83 13.44
CA ASN A 115 -3.90 20.17 13.33
C ASN A 115 -2.94 21.24 12.80
N ASP A 116 -1.94 20.85 11.98
CA ASP A 116 -1.12 21.80 11.28
C ASP A 116 -1.98 22.60 10.30
N ARG A 117 -1.94 23.93 10.43
CA ARG A 117 -2.80 24.84 9.68
C ARG A 117 -2.52 24.79 8.18
N ASP A 118 -1.27 24.73 7.79
CA ASP A 118 -0.87 24.80 6.37
C ASP A 118 -1.21 23.48 5.66
N CYS A 119 -1.00 22.34 6.34
CA CYS A 119 -1.40 21.03 5.83
C CYS A 119 -2.92 20.92 5.67
N ARG A 120 -3.71 21.39 6.65
CA ARG A 120 -5.17 21.39 6.58
C ARG A 120 -5.66 22.25 5.42
N GLN A 121 -5.15 23.46 5.30
CA GLN A 121 -5.50 24.37 4.21
C GLN A 121 -5.13 23.78 2.85
N LYS A 122 -3.95 23.18 2.72
CA LYS A 122 -3.50 22.54 1.48
C LYS A 122 -4.45 21.41 1.04
N LEU A 123 -4.88 20.55 1.97
CA LEU A 123 -5.81 19.46 1.64
C LEU A 123 -7.21 20.02 1.27
N GLU A 124 -7.70 21.02 2.00
CA GLU A 124 -8.96 21.70 1.71
C GLU A 124 -8.94 22.36 0.32
N ASP A 125 -7.87 23.05 -0.03
CA ASP A 125 -7.70 23.71 -1.33
C ASP A 125 -7.69 22.69 -2.48
N LEU A 126 -6.92 21.60 -2.33
CA LEU A 126 -6.89 20.52 -3.33
C LEU A 126 -8.27 19.90 -3.55
N MET A 127 -9.02 19.68 -2.47
CA MET A 127 -10.37 19.13 -2.56
C MET A 127 -11.34 20.12 -3.21
N ALA A 128 -11.26 21.41 -2.86
CA ALA A 128 -12.11 22.46 -3.41
C ALA A 128 -11.84 22.67 -4.91
N GLU A 129 -10.57 22.74 -5.32
CA GLU A 129 -10.16 22.87 -6.72
C GLU A 129 -10.69 21.72 -7.59
N ASN A 130 -10.70 20.52 -7.05
CA ASN A 130 -11.15 19.31 -7.74
C ASN A 130 -12.63 18.98 -7.49
N ARG A 131 -13.35 19.80 -6.72
CA ARG A 131 -14.79 19.67 -6.42
C ARG A 131 -15.15 18.32 -5.81
N VAL A 132 -14.36 17.88 -4.86
CA VAL A 132 -14.59 16.66 -4.07
C VAL A 132 -14.89 17.00 -2.62
N GLU A 133 -15.64 16.15 -1.96
CA GLU A 133 -15.99 16.29 -0.55
C GLU A 133 -15.15 15.37 0.32
N ALA A 134 -14.92 15.80 1.55
CA ALA A 134 -14.24 14.98 2.56
C ALA A 134 -15.05 13.73 2.89
N LEU A 135 -14.35 12.64 3.19
CA LEU A 135 -14.95 11.40 3.66
C LEU A 135 -15.83 11.68 4.89
N ALA A 136 -17.09 11.30 4.81
CA ALA A 136 -18.10 11.57 5.86
C ALA A 136 -18.19 13.07 6.28
N GLY A 137 -17.81 13.99 5.40
CA GLY A 137 -17.77 15.43 5.72
C GLY A 137 -16.66 15.83 6.70
N SER A 138 -15.68 14.96 6.95
CA SER A 138 -14.61 15.15 7.94
C SER A 138 -13.22 15.13 7.28
N LEU A 139 -12.46 16.20 7.45
CA LEU A 139 -11.08 16.28 7.01
C LEU A 139 -10.20 15.27 7.77
N ASP A 140 -10.45 15.08 9.06
CA ASP A 140 -9.72 14.13 9.89
C ASP A 140 -10.01 12.67 9.49
N ALA A 141 -11.27 12.32 9.16
CA ALA A 141 -11.61 11.00 8.61
C ALA A 141 -10.91 10.75 7.26
N THR A 142 -10.88 11.78 6.40
CA THR A 142 -10.19 11.72 5.11
C THR A 142 -8.69 11.49 5.30
N ALA A 143 -8.07 12.27 6.17
CA ALA A 143 -6.63 12.16 6.45
C ALA A 143 -6.29 10.81 7.09
N LEU A 144 -7.13 10.31 8.00
CA LEU A 144 -6.95 9.00 8.63
C LEU A 144 -7.03 7.86 7.61
N ALA A 145 -8.04 7.90 6.72
CA ALA A 145 -8.20 6.91 5.66
C ALA A 145 -6.96 6.86 4.74
N PHE A 146 -6.53 8.02 4.26
CA PHE A 146 -5.32 8.12 3.42
C PHE A 146 -4.06 7.70 4.16
N LEU A 147 -3.86 8.15 5.41
CA LEU A 147 -2.65 7.81 6.18
C LEU A 147 -2.48 6.30 6.33
N ILE A 148 -3.53 5.60 6.79
CA ILE A 148 -3.46 4.15 7.00
C ILE A 148 -3.20 3.42 5.69
N HIS A 149 -3.84 3.86 4.61
CA HIS A 149 -3.64 3.31 3.28
C HIS A 149 -2.21 3.49 2.79
N PHE A 150 -1.69 4.72 2.83
CA PHE A 150 -0.34 5.05 2.34
C PHE A 150 0.78 4.40 3.17
N VAL A 151 0.58 4.27 4.48
CA VAL A 151 1.50 3.47 5.30
C VAL A 151 1.49 2.01 4.86
N GLY A 152 0.35 1.46 4.49
CA GLY A 152 0.29 0.15 3.82
C GLY A 152 1.08 0.14 2.52
N ASP A 153 0.81 1.10 1.64
CA ASP A 153 1.40 1.21 0.30
C ASP A 153 2.93 1.25 0.32
N VAL A 154 3.51 2.10 1.16
CA VAL A 154 4.98 2.23 1.25
C VAL A 154 5.67 0.95 1.71
N HIS A 155 4.95 0.03 2.36
CA HIS A 155 5.48 -1.27 2.78
C HIS A 155 5.33 -2.37 1.71
N GLN A 156 4.63 -2.12 0.63
CA GLN A 156 4.56 -2.99 -0.53
C GLN A 156 5.71 -2.65 -1.48
N PRO A 157 6.66 -3.59 -1.72
CA PRO A 157 7.91 -3.27 -2.42
C PRO A 157 7.71 -2.77 -3.86
N MET A 158 6.64 -3.18 -4.54
CA MET A 158 6.34 -2.70 -5.91
C MET A 158 5.76 -1.28 -5.92
N HIS A 159 5.26 -0.76 -4.79
CA HIS A 159 4.83 0.64 -4.66
C HIS A 159 6.01 1.62 -4.52
N VAL A 160 7.19 1.14 -4.17
CA VAL A 160 8.45 1.87 -4.30
C VAL A 160 9.18 1.37 -5.55
N GLY A 161 8.47 1.46 -6.69
CA GLY A 161 8.76 0.75 -7.92
C GLY A 161 9.72 1.47 -8.88
N LYS A 162 10.03 0.79 -9.99
CA LYS A 162 10.82 1.35 -11.11
C LYS A 162 9.89 1.88 -12.19
N ASN A 163 10.23 3.01 -12.80
CA ASN A 163 9.41 3.61 -13.85
C ASN A 163 9.29 2.71 -15.10
N ARG A 164 10.37 2.00 -15.46
CA ARG A 164 10.44 1.21 -16.71
C ARG A 164 9.35 0.15 -16.84
N ASP A 165 8.93 -0.42 -15.71
CA ASP A 165 7.95 -1.51 -15.65
C ASP A 165 6.71 -1.16 -14.81
N LEU A 166 6.58 0.10 -14.39
CA LEU A 166 5.47 0.61 -13.56
C LEU A 166 5.33 -0.20 -12.25
N GLY A 167 6.45 -0.36 -11.52
CA GLY A 167 6.46 -1.12 -10.28
C GLY A 167 6.03 -2.58 -10.48
N GLY A 168 6.54 -3.27 -11.51
CA GLY A 168 6.23 -4.66 -11.78
C GLY A 168 4.91 -4.93 -12.52
N ASN A 169 4.10 -3.90 -12.81
CA ASN A 169 2.83 -4.08 -13.53
C ASN A 169 3.02 -4.57 -14.98
N LYS A 170 4.18 -4.30 -15.59
CA LYS A 170 4.51 -4.79 -16.93
C LYS A 170 5.24 -6.13 -16.93
N ILE A 171 5.52 -6.71 -15.77
CA ILE A 171 6.22 -7.99 -15.64
C ILE A 171 5.17 -9.10 -15.51
N SER A 172 4.93 -9.83 -16.60
CA SER A 172 4.05 -11.00 -16.58
C SER A 172 4.72 -12.17 -15.88
N VAL A 173 3.99 -12.85 -15.01
CA VAL A 173 4.40 -14.05 -14.27
C VAL A 173 3.27 -15.08 -14.28
N LEU A 174 3.61 -16.34 -13.99
CA LEU A 174 2.63 -17.38 -13.65
C LEU A 174 2.62 -17.56 -12.12
N TYR A 175 1.45 -17.56 -11.51
CA TYR A 175 1.27 -17.87 -10.11
C TYR A 175 0.28 -19.03 -9.99
N PHE A 176 0.78 -20.17 -9.55
CA PHE A 176 0.06 -21.46 -9.56
C PHE A 176 -0.57 -21.78 -10.93
N GLY A 177 0.16 -21.48 -12.02
CA GLY A 177 -0.26 -21.74 -13.39
C GLY A 177 -1.15 -20.65 -14.01
N ASP A 178 -1.70 -19.73 -13.24
CA ASP A 178 -2.50 -18.62 -13.74
C ASP A 178 -1.63 -17.38 -14.02
N ARG A 179 -1.99 -16.63 -15.07
CA ARG A 179 -1.22 -15.46 -15.49
C ARG A 179 -1.61 -14.23 -14.70
N TYR A 180 -0.60 -13.60 -14.07
CA TYR A 180 -0.67 -12.33 -13.37
C TYR A 180 0.45 -11.40 -13.79
N ASN A 181 0.56 -10.23 -13.17
CA ASN A 181 1.79 -9.43 -13.16
C ASN A 181 2.44 -9.49 -11.77
N LEU A 182 3.73 -9.20 -11.69
CA LEU A 182 4.50 -9.24 -10.45
C LEU A 182 3.88 -8.37 -9.35
N HIS A 183 3.40 -7.16 -9.71
CA HIS A 183 2.75 -6.24 -8.78
C HIS A 183 1.53 -6.88 -8.12
N SER A 184 0.61 -7.42 -8.92
CA SER A 184 -0.63 -8.02 -8.41
C SER A 184 -0.42 -9.30 -7.60
N VAL A 185 0.68 -10.02 -7.85
CA VAL A 185 1.05 -11.18 -7.00
C VAL A 185 1.34 -10.71 -5.58
N TRP A 186 2.05 -9.60 -5.42
CA TRP A 186 2.38 -9.02 -4.12
C TRP A 186 1.19 -8.31 -3.49
N ASP A 187 0.40 -7.59 -4.26
CA ASP A 187 -0.79 -6.90 -3.72
C ASP A 187 -1.83 -7.87 -3.17
N THR A 188 -2.01 -9.00 -3.86
CA THR A 188 -3.23 -9.78 -3.67
C THR A 188 -2.98 -11.27 -3.57
N GLN A 189 -2.24 -11.86 -4.53
CA GLN A 189 -2.29 -13.31 -4.72
C GLN A 189 -1.68 -14.08 -3.55
N ILE A 190 -0.54 -13.63 -3.00
CA ILE A 190 0.12 -14.28 -1.86
C ILE A 190 -0.80 -14.29 -0.63
N ILE A 191 -1.52 -13.19 -0.38
CA ILE A 191 -2.43 -13.06 0.77
C ILE A 191 -3.66 -13.94 0.57
N GLU A 192 -4.30 -13.83 -0.59
CA GLU A 192 -5.56 -14.55 -0.88
C GLU A 192 -5.36 -16.07 -1.02
N HIS A 193 -4.15 -16.51 -1.36
CA HIS A 193 -3.81 -17.93 -1.44
C HIS A 193 -4.00 -18.65 -0.09
N GLU A 194 -3.74 -17.96 1.02
CA GLU A 194 -3.91 -18.50 2.37
C GLU A 194 -5.38 -18.76 2.75
N ARG A 195 -6.32 -18.13 2.04
CA ARG A 195 -7.78 -18.26 2.29
C ARG A 195 -8.18 -17.93 3.73
N LEU A 196 -7.42 -17.06 4.37
CA LEU A 196 -7.71 -16.55 5.70
C LEU A 196 -8.58 -15.30 5.60
N SER A 197 -9.41 -15.06 6.63
CA SER A 197 -9.98 -13.74 6.82
C SER A 197 -8.87 -12.72 7.13
N TYR A 198 -9.09 -11.44 6.82
CA TYR A 198 -8.10 -10.40 7.15
C TYR A 198 -7.81 -10.35 8.66
N THR A 199 -8.76 -10.71 9.51
CA THR A 199 -8.60 -10.74 10.97
C THR A 199 -7.72 -11.89 11.44
N GLU A 200 -7.85 -13.08 10.82
CA GLU A 200 -6.97 -14.22 11.11
C GLU A 200 -5.56 -13.93 10.65
N PHE A 201 -5.41 -13.43 9.42
CA PHE A 201 -4.10 -13.06 8.86
C PHE A 201 -3.42 -12.00 9.73
N ALA A 202 -4.11 -10.92 10.11
CA ALA A 202 -3.60 -9.88 10.99
C ALA A 202 -3.10 -10.45 12.32
N ARG A 203 -3.85 -11.37 12.91
CA ARG A 203 -3.47 -12.04 14.16
C ARG A 203 -2.20 -12.88 13.99
N PHE A 204 -2.11 -13.68 12.91
CA PHE A 204 -0.94 -14.53 12.66
C PHE A 204 0.30 -13.66 12.38
N ALA A 205 0.21 -12.68 11.49
CA ALA A 205 1.28 -11.76 11.19
C ALA A 205 1.78 -11.03 12.45
N SER A 206 0.88 -10.58 13.33
CA SER A 206 1.24 -9.93 14.60
C SER A 206 1.95 -10.89 15.56
N VAL A 207 1.49 -12.14 15.67
CA VAL A 207 2.11 -13.12 16.57
C VAL A 207 3.50 -13.51 16.09
N HIS A 208 3.66 -13.82 14.79
CA HIS A 208 4.93 -14.23 14.20
C HIS A 208 6.00 -13.12 14.29
N ASN A 209 5.58 -11.86 14.25
CA ASN A 209 6.48 -10.71 14.18
C ASN A 209 6.54 -9.88 15.48
N ARG A 210 5.96 -10.36 16.59
CA ARG A 210 5.88 -9.61 17.85
C ARG A 210 7.23 -9.14 18.38
N SER A 211 8.29 -9.92 18.20
CA SER A 211 9.64 -9.59 18.70
C SER A 211 10.24 -8.35 18.01
N ARG A 212 9.78 -8.00 16.80
CA ARG A 212 10.25 -6.85 16.03
C ARG A 212 9.44 -5.58 16.28
N LYS A 213 8.33 -5.67 17.01
CA LYS A 213 7.41 -4.54 17.21
C LYS A 213 8.13 -3.28 17.69
N THR A 214 8.93 -3.36 18.75
CA THR A 214 9.61 -2.20 19.33
C THR A 214 10.64 -1.59 18.38
N GLU A 215 11.32 -2.39 17.57
CA GLU A 215 12.19 -1.91 16.50
C GLU A 215 11.39 -1.05 15.52
N TRP A 216 10.32 -1.59 14.96
CA TRP A 216 9.49 -0.93 13.97
C TRP A 216 8.74 0.32 14.46
N GLU A 217 8.33 0.35 15.74
CA GLU A 217 7.67 1.52 16.33
C GLU A 217 8.60 2.74 16.46
N ASN A 218 9.92 2.55 16.35
CA ASN A 218 10.92 3.61 16.46
C ASN A 218 11.60 3.96 15.13
N ASP A 219 11.25 3.31 14.05
CA ASP A 219 11.80 3.58 12.72
C ASP A 219 11.18 4.83 12.09
N ASP A 220 11.90 5.41 11.14
CA ASP A 220 11.45 6.55 10.36
C ASP A 220 10.98 6.14 8.95
N LEU A 221 10.33 7.07 8.27
CA LEU A 221 9.79 6.86 6.93
C LEU A 221 10.87 6.56 5.88
N GLU A 222 12.07 7.10 6.04
CA GLU A 222 13.20 6.81 5.14
C GLU A 222 13.61 5.34 5.25
N THR A 223 13.67 4.80 6.45
CA THR A 223 13.90 3.38 6.71
C THR A 223 12.84 2.51 6.04
N TRP A 224 11.55 2.85 6.13
CA TRP A 224 10.47 2.07 5.52
C TRP A 224 10.58 2.00 4.00
N ILE A 225 10.92 3.15 3.38
CA ILE A 225 11.13 3.26 1.94
C ILE A 225 12.35 2.43 1.53
N GLN A 226 13.47 2.54 2.28
CA GLN A 226 14.69 1.79 1.96
C GLN A 226 14.47 0.27 2.06
N GLU A 227 13.77 -0.21 3.09
CA GLU A 227 13.39 -1.63 3.20
C GLU A 227 12.59 -2.11 1.98
N SER A 228 11.69 -1.29 1.47
CA SER A 228 10.90 -1.62 0.27
C SER A 228 11.76 -1.63 -1.00
N ILE A 229 12.75 -0.73 -1.10
CA ILE A 229 13.73 -0.71 -2.20
C ILE A 229 14.57 -2.00 -2.18
N ASP A 230 15.12 -2.35 -1.02
CA ASP A 230 16.00 -3.50 -0.86
C ASP A 230 15.25 -4.80 -1.19
N LEU A 231 14.06 -4.97 -0.64
CA LEU A 231 13.22 -6.13 -0.93
C LEU A 231 12.83 -6.18 -2.42
N ARG A 232 12.49 -5.07 -3.01
CA ARG A 232 12.20 -4.98 -4.45
C ARG A 232 13.36 -5.49 -5.29
N GLU A 233 14.60 -5.09 -4.99
CA GLU A 233 15.77 -5.55 -5.75
C GLU A 233 15.93 -7.07 -5.63
N ASP A 234 15.72 -7.64 -4.45
CA ASP A 234 15.75 -9.10 -4.26
C ASP A 234 14.69 -9.79 -5.12
N LEU A 235 13.48 -9.23 -5.19
CA LEU A 235 12.40 -9.77 -6.03
C LEU A 235 12.74 -9.76 -7.51
N TYR A 236 13.32 -8.68 -8.02
CA TYR A 236 13.77 -8.62 -9.41
C TYR A 236 14.87 -9.63 -9.71
N ASN A 237 15.80 -9.86 -8.77
CA ASN A 237 16.85 -10.83 -8.91
C ASN A 237 16.32 -12.28 -8.97
N THR A 238 15.20 -12.56 -8.31
CA THR A 238 14.59 -13.91 -8.32
C THR A 238 13.89 -14.24 -9.64
N LEU A 239 13.43 -13.25 -10.41
CA LEU A 239 12.69 -13.47 -11.65
C LEU A 239 13.47 -14.30 -12.66
N TYR A 240 14.75 -13.99 -12.84
CA TYR A 240 15.60 -14.70 -13.81
C TYR A 240 15.75 -16.18 -13.47
N ASN A 241 15.94 -16.50 -12.19
CA ASN A 241 16.15 -17.87 -11.71
C ASN A 241 14.87 -18.72 -11.74
N ARG A 242 13.69 -18.08 -11.84
CA ARG A 242 12.39 -18.73 -11.83
C ARG A 242 11.71 -18.73 -13.21
N THR A 243 12.41 -18.26 -14.26
CA THR A 243 11.86 -18.25 -15.60
C THR A 243 11.80 -19.66 -16.17
N ASP A 244 10.60 -20.15 -16.41
CA ASP A 244 10.36 -21.42 -17.10
C ASP A 244 10.76 -21.34 -18.56
N ARG A 245 11.39 -22.39 -19.08
CA ARG A 245 11.96 -22.41 -20.44
C ARG A 245 10.92 -22.54 -21.54
N ASP A 246 9.79 -23.18 -21.23
CA ASP A 246 8.75 -23.48 -22.21
C ASP A 246 7.83 -22.27 -22.38
N THR A 247 7.48 -21.62 -21.29
CA THR A 247 6.60 -20.43 -21.29
C THR A 247 7.36 -19.12 -21.46
N GLY A 248 8.65 -19.08 -21.10
CA GLY A 248 9.45 -17.86 -21.05
C GLY A 248 9.04 -16.89 -19.95
N LEU A 249 8.20 -17.32 -19.00
CA LEU A 249 7.71 -16.50 -17.87
C LEU A 249 8.23 -17.02 -16.54
N PRO A 250 8.47 -16.14 -15.56
CA PRO A 250 8.72 -16.58 -14.19
C PRO A 250 7.51 -17.34 -13.66
N GLU A 251 7.75 -18.51 -13.06
CA GLU A 251 6.72 -19.35 -12.46
C GLU A 251 6.85 -19.36 -10.93
N PHE A 252 5.75 -19.05 -10.25
CA PHE A 252 5.63 -18.94 -8.81
C PHE A 252 4.62 -19.98 -8.31
N GLY A 253 5.12 -20.97 -7.61
CA GLY A 253 4.35 -22.06 -7.02
C GLY A 253 4.46 -22.09 -5.49
N TYR A 254 4.36 -23.31 -4.93
CA TYR A 254 4.43 -23.53 -3.48
C TYR A 254 5.75 -23.07 -2.86
N ASP A 255 6.86 -23.19 -3.57
CA ASP A 255 8.16 -22.73 -3.12
C ASP A 255 8.21 -21.21 -2.98
N TYR A 256 7.64 -20.49 -3.96
CA TYR A 256 7.53 -19.04 -3.88
C TYR A 256 6.61 -18.60 -2.74
N GLN A 257 5.46 -19.25 -2.59
CA GLN A 257 4.55 -18.97 -1.48
C GLN A 257 5.22 -19.23 -0.12
N HIS A 258 5.93 -20.35 0.03
CA HIS A 258 6.68 -20.68 1.24
C HIS A 258 7.75 -19.64 1.59
N ASP A 259 8.50 -19.18 0.58
CA ASP A 259 9.62 -18.24 0.78
C ASP A 259 9.13 -16.83 1.11
N TYR A 260 8.04 -16.37 0.46
CA TYR A 260 7.61 -14.97 0.52
C TYR A 260 6.40 -14.69 1.42
N LEU A 261 5.60 -15.68 1.80
CA LEU A 261 4.53 -15.46 2.77
C LEU A 261 5.04 -14.88 4.10
N PRO A 262 6.13 -15.39 4.72
CA PRO A 262 6.68 -14.77 5.93
C PRO A 262 7.15 -13.32 5.71
N VAL A 263 7.64 -13.00 4.52
CA VAL A 263 8.06 -11.64 4.15
C VAL A 263 6.84 -10.71 4.05
N VAL A 264 5.77 -11.16 3.39
CA VAL A 264 4.50 -10.42 3.30
C VAL A 264 3.91 -10.20 4.68
N GLU A 265 3.87 -11.22 5.55
CA GLU A 265 3.43 -11.09 6.95
C GLU A 265 4.25 -10.03 7.70
N ALA A 266 5.57 -10.04 7.53
CA ALA A 266 6.47 -9.08 8.18
C ALA A 266 6.21 -7.65 7.67
N ARG A 267 6.02 -7.44 6.35
CA ARG A 267 5.73 -6.11 5.78
C ARG A 267 4.39 -5.57 6.26
N LEU A 268 3.35 -6.40 6.30
CA LEU A 268 2.02 -6.02 6.79
C LEU A 268 2.03 -5.73 8.30
N ALA A 269 2.77 -6.53 9.09
CA ALA A 269 2.93 -6.29 10.52
C ALA A 269 3.71 -5.00 10.80
N ALA A 270 4.81 -4.76 10.09
CA ALA A 270 5.59 -3.52 10.20
C ALA A 270 4.72 -2.30 9.89
N ALA A 271 3.97 -2.33 8.77
CA ALA A 271 3.04 -1.27 8.40
C ALA A 271 2.01 -0.99 9.51
N GLY A 272 1.40 -2.02 10.07
CA GLY A 272 0.42 -1.88 11.14
C GLY A 272 1.00 -1.31 12.44
N TYR A 273 2.16 -1.78 12.88
CA TYR A 273 2.83 -1.27 14.08
C TYR A 273 3.32 0.17 13.90
N ARG A 274 3.90 0.50 12.76
CA ARG A 274 4.35 1.85 12.40
C ARG A 274 3.17 2.83 12.31
N ALA A 275 2.06 2.43 11.69
CA ALA A 275 0.84 3.23 11.68
C ALA A 275 0.30 3.48 13.09
N ALA A 276 0.32 2.46 13.98
CA ALA A 276 -0.08 2.62 15.36
C ALA A 276 0.85 3.59 16.12
N ALA A 277 2.17 3.49 15.92
CA ALA A 277 3.15 4.40 16.52
C ALA A 277 2.91 5.86 16.10
N LEU A 278 2.64 6.11 14.80
CA LEU A 278 2.29 7.44 14.29
C LEU A 278 1.03 7.99 14.97
N LEU A 279 -0.06 7.21 15.01
CA LEU A 279 -1.32 7.65 15.61
C LEU A 279 -1.23 7.80 17.13
N ASN A 280 -0.48 6.93 17.81
CA ASN A 280 -0.19 7.07 19.22
C ASN A 280 0.60 8.35 19.51
N GLY A 281 1.57 8.71 18.64
CA GLY A 281 2.31 9.97 18.75
C GLY A 281 1.45 11.21 18.48
N VAL A 282 0.49 11.12 17.57
CA VAL A 282 -0.44 12.24 17.23
C VAL A 282 -1.49 12.45 18.33
N PHE A 283 -2.07 11.35 18.84
CA PHE A 283 -3.27 11.40 19.67
C PHE A 283 -3.05 10.96 21.12
N GLY A 284 -1.91 10.36 21.43
CA GLY A 284 -1.62 9.71 22.72
C GLY A 284 -0.98 10.61 23.78
N GLY A 285 -0.77 11.91 23.48
CA GLY A 285 -0.18 12.90 24.38
C GLY A 285 -1.12 13.37 25.49
#